data_c43fcbf540bff3ed82a5d96bf3a2e903
#
_entry.id   c43fcbf540bff3ed82a5d96bf3a2e903
#
_cell.length_a   1.000
_cell.length_b   1.000
_cell.length_c   1.000
_cell.angle_alpha   90.00
_cell.angle_beta   90.00
_cell.angle_gamma   90.00
#
_symmetry.space_group_name_H-M   'P 1'
#
loop_
_entity.id
_entity.type
_entity.pdbx_description
1 polymer ?
#
loop_
_entity_poly.entity_id
_entity_poly.type
_entity_poly.pdbx_seq_one_letter_code
_entity_poly.pdbx_strand_id
1 'polypeptide(L)'
;MNNKKVAIITGSGRGIGAATAKLFATNGYAVCVNYKLNASAANAVAEEIKASGGTCIAVQADVSQEDDVTRLFDTVDHQLGVVSVLVNNAGILRQQMRLEDMSADRINAILMNNVTGYFLCCREAVKRMSTCHGGVGGVIVNVSSGAARTGSPNEYIDYAASKGAIDTLTKGLSVEVAAENIRVNC
;
A
#
# COMPACT_ATOMS: atom_id res chain seq x y z
N MET A 1 19.73 -13.69 -15.58
CA MET A 1 19.23 -12.43 -15.00
C MET A 1 18.76 -12.74 -13.59
N ASN A 2 19.28 -12.03 -12.59
CA ASN A 2 18.92 -12.26 -11.19
C ASN A 2 17.49 -11.74 -10.99
N ASN A 3 16.50 -12.63 -10.99
CA ASN A 3 15.08 -12.25 -10.93
C ASN A 3 14.73 -11.90 -9.47
N LYS A 4 15.14 -10.70 -9.05
CA LYS A 4 14.80 -10.20 -7.71
C LYS A 4 13.28 -10.07 -7.59
N LYS A 5 12.74 -10.51 -6.45
CA LYS A 5 11.33 -10.25 -6.11
C LYS A 5 11.12 -8.74 -5.93
N VAL A 6 10.00 -8.23 -6.42
CA VAL A 6 9.68 -6.79 -6.39
C VAL A 6 8.62 -6.52 -5.34
N ALA A 7 8.86 -5.52 -4.48
CA ALA A 7 7.91 -5.08 -3.47
C ALA A 7 7.52 -3.61 -3.69
N ILE A 8 6.22 -3.34 -3.73
CA ILE A 8 5.66 -1.99 -3.67
C ILE A 8 5.17 -1.73 -2.26
N ILE A 9 5.64 -0.65 -1.63
CA ILE A 9 5.16 -0.21 -0.32
C ILE A 9 4.55 1.17 -0.47
N THR A 10 3.24 1.31 -0.29
CA THR A 10 2.57 2.59 -0.45
C THR A 10 2.77 3.48 0.78
N GLY A 11 2.92 4.80 0.57
CA GLY A 11 3.14 5.76 1.65
C GLY A 11 4.42 5.51 2.44
N SER A 12 5.50 5.08 1.80
CA SER A 12 6.72 4.57 2.45
C SER A 12 7.86 5.59 2.57
N GLY A 13 7.57 6.89 2.43
CA GLY A 13 8.58 7.93 2.69
C GLY A 13 8.88 8.17 4.18
N ARG A 14 8.11 7.56 5.11
CA ARG A 14 8.31 7.72 6.57
C ARG A 14 7.66 6.58 7.37
N GLY A 15 7.92 6.55 8.67
CA GLY A 15 7.23 5.68 9.64
C GLY A 15 7.31 4.19 9.31
N ILE A 16 6.19 3.48 9.50
CA ILE A 16 6.08 2.03 9.27
C ILE A 16 6.45 1.68 7.83
N GLY A 17 5.96 2.43 6.84
CA GLY A 17 6.26 2.18 5.43
C GLY A 17 7.74 2.26 5.10
N ALA A 18 8.46 3.27 5.63
CA ALA A 18 9.90 3.41 5.42
C ALA A 18 10.70 2.27 6.07
N ALA A 19 10.35 1.89 7.30
CA ALA A 19 10.98 0.76 7.99
C ALA A 19 10.73 -0.56 7.23
N THR A 20 9.50 -0.76 6.75
CA THR A 20 9.14 -1.91 5.92
C THR A 20 9.94 -1.94 4.61
N ALA A 21 10.04 -0.81 3.91
CA ALA A 21 10.81 -0.71 2.66
C ALA A 21 12.28 -1.10 2.86
N LYS A 22 12.93 -0.58 3.91
CA LYS A 22 14.31 -0.93 4.26
C LYS A 22 14.46 -2.42 4.58
N LEU A 23 13.53 -3.00 5.35
CA LEU A 23 13.56 -4.42 5.71
C LEU A 23 13.38 -5.33 4.49
N PHE A 24 12.49 -4.98 3.56
CA PHE A 24 12.37 -5.72 2.29
C PHE A 24 13.66 -5.67 1.47
N ALA A 25 14.29 -4.49 1.39
CA ALA A 25 15.55 -4.31 0.66
C ALA A 25 16.70 -5.15 1.25
N THR A 26 16.84 -5.20 2.59
CA THR A 26 17.85 -6.04 3.27
C THR A 26 17.62 -7.54 3.05
N ASN A 27 16.38 -7.93 2.75
CA ASN A 27 16.01 -9.30 2.39
C ASN A 27 16.07 -9.57 0.87
N GLY A 28 16.73 -8.70 0.11
CA GLY A 28 17.06 -8.91 -1.31
C GLY A 28 15.95 -8.54 -2.31
N TYR A 29 14.86 -7.92 -1.85
CA TYR A 29 13.82 -7.41 -2.76
C TYR A 29 14.28 -6.13 -3.48
N ALA A 30 13.84 -5.97 -4.72
CA ALA A 30 13.81 -4.66 -5.35
C ALA A 30 12.57 -3.91 -4.84
N VAL A 31 12.76 -2.69 -4.35
CA VAL A 31 11.72 -1.97 -3.59
C VAL A 31 11.27 -0.70 -4.30
N CYS A 32 9.96 -0.51 -4.41
CA CYS A 32 9.37 0.77 -4.75
C CYS A 32 8.89 1.50 -3.50
N VAL A 33 9.48 2.63 -3.21
CA VAL A 33 9.03 3.60 -2.19
C VAL A 33 8.03 4.55 -2.84
N ASN A 34 6.74 4.38 -2.55
CA ASN A 34 5.72 5.29 -3.03
C ASN A 34 5.49 6.45 -2.05
N TYR A 35 5.25 7.62 -2.60
CA TYR A 35 4.88 8.83 -1.85
C TYR A 35 3.88 9.68 -2.62
N LYS A 36 3.08 10.52 -1.90
CA LYS A 36 2.15 11.46 -2.52
C LYS A 36 2.76 12.86 -2.68
N LEU A 37 3.29 13.45 -1.60
CA LEU A 37 3.71 14.85 -1.55
C LEU A 37 5.19 15.04 -1.20
N ASN A 38 5.73 14.26 -0.28
CA ASN A 38 7.07 14.50 0.26
C ASN A 38 8.14 13.71 -0.48
N ALA A 39 8.57 14.27 -1.63
CA ALA A 39 9.62 13.69 -2.46
C ALA A 39 10.96 13.58 -1.71
N SER A 40 11.32 14.58 -0.92
CA SER A 40 12.60 14.59 -0.17
C SER A 40 12.69 13.41 0.79
N ALA A 41 11.63 13.16 1.58
CA ALA A 41 11.60 12.03 2.51
C ALA A 41 11.65 10.67 1.79
N ALA A 42 10.92 10.51 0.69
CA ALA A 42 10.92 9.27 -0.08
C ALA A 42 12.28 9.01 -0.75
N ASN A 43 12.88 10.04 -1.33
CA ASN A 43 14.21 9.94 -1.92
C ASN A 43 15.28 9.62 -0.87
N ALA A 44 15.21 10.21 0.33
CA ALA A 44 16.12 9.88 1.41
C ALA A 44 16.05 8.37 1.78
N VAL A 45 14.85 7.79 1.87
CA VAL A 45 14.68 6.34 2.10
C VAL A 45 15.26 5.53 0.94
N ALA A 46 15.03 5.94 -0.31
CA ALA A 46 15.54 5.23 -1.47
C ALA A 46 17.08 5.27 -1.54
N GLU A 47 17.69 6.42 -1.26
CA GLU A 47 19.16 6.57 -1.24
C GLU A 47 19.80 5.75 -0.09
N GLU A 48 19.17 5.72 1.07
CA GLU A 48 19.65 4.90 2.21
C GLU A 48 19.62 3.40 1.85
N ILE A 49 18.58 2.93 1.16
CA ILE A 49 18.49 1.56 0.65
C ILE A 49 19.59 1.29 -0.38
N LYS A 50 19.82 2.20 -1.32
CA LYS A 50 20.87 2.06 -2.35
C LYS A 50 22.27 2.08 -1.74
N ALA A 51 22.52 2.96 -0.79
CA ALA A 51 23.80 3.04 -0.07
C ALA A 51 24.13 1.74 0.68
N SER A 52 23.10 0.99 1.11
CA SER A 52 23.24 -0.34 1.72
C SER A 52 23.33 -1.48 0.70
N GLY A 53 23.48 -1.18 -0.59
CA GLY A 53 23.57 -2.18 -1.68
C GLY A 53 22.24 -2.71 -2.18
N GLY A 54 21.11 -2.18 -1.71
CA GLY A 54 19.77 -2.54 -2.15
C GLY A 54 19.39 -1.94 -3.51
N THR A 55 18.31 -2.46 -4.10
CA THR A 55 17.70 -1.92 -5.32
C THR A 55 16.42 -1.19 -4.92
N CYS A 56 16.33 0.10 -5.24
CA CYS A 56 15.18 0.92 -4.86
C CYS A 56 14.89 2.04 -5.85
N ILE A 57 13.59 2.31 -6.07
CA ILE A 57 13.12 3.51 -6.75
C ILE A 57 12.11 4.25 -5.86
N ALA A 58 12.03 5.57 -5.99
CA ALA A 58 10.99 6.38 -5.38
C ALA A 58 10.01 6.83 -6.47
N VAL A 59 8.71 6.56 -6.29
CA VAL A 59 7.67 6.88 -7.28
C VAL A 59 6.56 7.71 -6.63
N GLN A 60 6.31 8.89 -7.19
CA GLN A 60 5.21 9.75 -6.80
C GLN A 60 3.90 9.21 -7.38
N ALA A 61 2.93 8.94 -6.51
CA ALA A 61 1.55 8.63 -6.88
C ALA A 61 0.61 8.88 -5.70
N ASP A 62 -0.53 9.49 -5.98
CA ASP A 62 -1.64 9.55 -5.05
C ASP A 62 -2.49 8.28 -5.20
N VAL A 63 -2.41 7.37 -4.22
CA VAL A 63 -3.13 6.10 -4.30
C VAL A 63 -4.66 6.25 -4.31
N SER A 64 -5.19 7.43 -4.00
CA SER A 64 -6.62 7.72 -4.12
C SER A 64 -7.07 8.03 -5.57
N GLN A 65 -6.11 8.11 -6.51
CA GLN A 65 -6.36 8.42 -7.92
C GLN A 65 -6.01 7.21 -8.79
N GLU A 66 -6.95 6.77 -9.61
CA GLU A 66 -6.81 5.55 -10.43
C GLU A 66 -5.64 5.65 -11.41
N ASP A 67 -5.53 6.77 -12.13
CA ASP A 67 -4.47 6.98 -13.12
C ASP A 67 -3.08 6.97 -12.47
N ASP A 68 -2.97 7.53 -11.27
CA ASP A 68 -1.71 7.54 -10.52
C ASP A 68 -1.32 6.13 -10.07
N VAL A 69 -2.29 5.32 -9.64
CA VAL A 69 -2.04 3.92 -9.27
C VAL A 69 -1.60 3.11 -10.49
N THR A 70 -2.28 3.24 -11.62
CA THR A 70 -1.90 2.56 -12.86
C THR A 70 -0.47 2.94 -13.25
N ARG A 71 -0.15 4.23 -13.30
CA ARG A 71 1.19 4.74 -13.60
C ARG A 71 2.25 4.25 -12.60
N LEU A 72 1.91 4.14 -11.31
CA LEU A 72 2.81 3.60 -10.29
C LEU A 72 3.24 2.18 -10.63
N PHE A 73 2.26 1.30 -10.90
CA PHE A 73 2.54 -0.11 -11.19
C PHE A 73 3.28 -0.27 -12.53
N ASP A 74 2.90 0.46 -13.57
CA ASP A 74 3.59 0.44 -14.87
C ASP A 74 5.06 0.91 -14.74
N THR A 75 5.31 1.95 -13.94
CA THR A 75 6.67 2.42 -13.64
C THR A 75 7.50 1.34 -12.96
N VAL A 76 6.90 0.62 -12.02
CA VAL A 76 7.56 -0.48 -11.31
C VAL A 76 7.86 -1.63 -12.25
N ASP A 77 6.91 -2.03 -13.10
CA ASP A 77 7.10 -3.10 -14.08
C ASP A 77 8.29 -2.80 -15.01
N HIS A 78 8.40 -1.56 -15.47
CA HIS A 78 9.49 -1.14 -16.36
C HIS A 78 10.85 -1.03 -15.68
N GLN A 79 10.92 -0.58 -14.42
CA GLN A 79 12.19 -0.28 -13.76
C GLN A 79 12.70 -1.39 -12.84
N LEU A 80 11.81 -2.17 -12.24
CA LEU A 80 12.16 -3.21 -11.27
C LEU A 80 11.71 -4.61 -11.69
N GLY A 81 10.69 -4.70 -12.54
CA GLY A 81 10.03 -5.94 -12.93
C GLY A 81 8.67 -6.13 -12.25
N VAL A 82 8.02 -7.26 -12.56
CA VAL A 82 6.65 -7.55 -12.10
C VAL A 82 6.58 -7.65 -10.59
N VAL A 83 5.61 -6.97 -10.01
CA VAL A 83 5.38 -6.95 -8.56
C VAL A 83 5.06 -8.35 -8.03
N SER A 84 5.71 -8.73 -6.94
CA SER A 84 5.47 -9.98 -6.20
C SER A 84 4.96 -9.75 -4.78
N VAL A 85 5.14 -8.53 -4.25
CA VAL A 85 4.63 -8.12 -2.94
C VAL A 85 4.05 -6.71 -3.02
N LEU A 86 2.81 -6.56 -2.53
CA LEU A 86 2.20 -5.26 -2.29
C LEU A 86 2.00 -5.08 -0.78
N VAL A 87 2.50 -3.97 -0.23
CA VAL A 87 2.17 -3.53 1.12
C VAL A 87 1.36 -2.23 1.02
N ASN A 88 0.06 -2.33 1.21
CA ASN A 88 -0.82 -1.17 1.33
C ASN A 88 -0.66 -0.57 2.72
N ASN A 89 0.16 0.46 2.82
CA ASN A 89 0.45 1.17 4.06
C ASN A 89 0.00 2.64 4.01
N ALA A 90 -0.17 3.22 2.82
CA ALA A 90 -0.64 4.59 2.70
C ALA A 90 -1.95 4.80 3.45
N GLY A 91 -2.00 5.82 4.27
CA GLY A 91 -3.20 6.15 5.02
C GLY A 91 -3.07 7.52 5.67
N ILE A 92 -4.21 8.15 5.87
CA ILE A 92 -4.30 9.43 6.56
C ILE A 92 -5.11 9.29 7.83
N LEU A 93 -4.70 10.05 8.82
CA LEU A 93 -5.41 10.30 10.07
C LEU A 93 -5.57 11.81 10.20
N ARG A 94 -6.72 12.26 10.66
CA ARG A 94 -7.01 13.67 10.87
C ARG A 94 -7.02 14.00 12.36
N GLN A 95 -7.20 15.27 12.71
CA GLN A 95 -7.34 15.68 14.10
C GLN A 95 -8.51 14.97 14.79
N GLN A 96 -8.38 14.67 16.09
CA GLN A 96 -9.45 14.09 16.92
C GLN A 96 -10.72 14.97 16.89
N MET A 97 -11.86 14.30 16.77
CA MET A 97 -13.14 15.00 16.60
C MET A 97 -14.30 14.06 16.87
N ARG A 98 -15.41 14.58 17.39
CA ARG A 98 -16.67 13.84 17.51
C ARG A 98 -17.35 13.71 16.14
N LEU A 99 -18.17 12.68 15.97
CA LEU A 99 -18.85 12.43 14.70
C LEU A 99 -19.71 13.60 14.23
N GLU A 100 -20.41 14.26 15.17
CA GLU A 100 -21.31 15.38 14.89
C GLU A 100 -20.58 16.62 14.30
N ASP A 101 -19.26 16.72 14.50
CA ASP A 101 -18.42 17.80 14.00
C ASP A 101 -17.70 17.46 12.69
N MET A 102 -17.79 16.19 12.22
CA MET A 102 -17.08 15.75 11.02
C MET A 102 -17.79 16.21 9.75
N SER A 103 -17.07 16.93 8.89
CA SER A 103 -17.60 17.32 7.59
C SER A 103 -17.60 16.12 6.61
N ALA A 104 -18.49 16.17 5.61
CA ALA A 104 -18.51 15.18 4.52
C ALA A 104 -17.17 15.13 3.78
N ASP A 105 -16.51 16.26 3.56
CA ASP A 105 -15.20 16.33 2.89
C ASP A 105 -14.12 15.57 3.67
N ARG A 106 -14.12 15.70 5.00
CA ARG A 106 -13.22 14.96 5.87
C ARG A 106 -13.46 13.45 5.74
N ILE A 107 -14.71 13.01 5.86
CA ILE A 107 -15.10 11.60 5.76
C ILE A 107 -14.70 11.05 4.39
N ASN A 108 -15.04 11.75 3.31
CA ASN A 108 -14.68 11.37 1.95
C ASN A 108 -13.16 11.28 1.76
N ALA A 109 -12.39 12.24 2.27
CA ALA A 109 -10.93 12.20 2.17
C ALA A 109 -10.32 10.98 2.87
N ILE A 110 -10.84 10.60 4.05
CA ILE A 110 -10.42 9.38 4.76
C ILE A 110 -10.77 8.14 3.93
N LEU A 111 -11.99 8.02 3.44
CA LEU A 111 -12.42 6.85 2.67
C LEU A 111 -11.67 6.73 1.34
N MET A 112 -11.48 7.81 0.62
CA MET A 112 -10.74 7.82 -0.64
C MET A 112 -9.28 7.37 -0.47
N ASN A 113 -8.58 7.87 0.55
CA ASN A 113 -7.20 7.46 0.79
C ASN A 113 -7.09 6.06 1.39
N ASN A 114 -7.83 5.81 2.48
CA ASN A 114 -7.62 4.62 3.30
C ASN A 114 -8.38 3.38 2.79
N VAL A 115 -9.42 3.56 1.96
CA VAL A 115 -10.23 2.46 1.42
C VAL A 115 -10.06 2.36 -0.08
N THR A 116 -10.51 3.37 -0.84
CA THR A 116 -10.45 3.34 -2.32
C THR A 116 -9.02 3.07 -2.81
N GLY A 117 -8.01 3.74 -2.22
CA GLY A 117 -6.62 3.53 -2.57
C GLY A 117 -6.15 2.08 -2.42
N TYR A 118 -6.59 1.38 -1.37
CA TYR A 118 -6.27 -0.03 -1.17
C TYR A 118 -6.93 -0.92 -2.22
N PHE A 119 -8.21 -0.67 -2.56
CA PHE A 119 -8.88 -1.39 -3.64
C PHE A 119 -8.15 -1.23 -4.97
N LEU A 120 -7.80 0.01 -5.34
CA LEU A 120 -7.09 0.30 -6.59
C LEU A 120 -5.73 -0.41 -6.65
N CYS A 121 -4.93 -0.32 -5.58
CA CYS A 121 -3.63 -0.99 -5.52
C CYS A 121 -3.77 -2.52 -5.51
N CYS A 122 -4.72 -3.09 -4.77
CA CYS A 122 -5.00 -4.52 -4.79
C CYS A 122 -5.40 -4.99 -6.19
N ARG A 123 -6.26 -4.24 -6.87
CA ARG A 123 -6.69 -4.56 -8.25
C ARG A 123 -5.50 -4.62 -9.21
N GLU A 124 -4.63 -3.64 -9.19
CA GLU A 124 -3.44 -3.61 -10.06
C GLU A 124 -2.44 -4.71 -9.71
N ALA A 125 -2.29 -5.05 -8.41
CA ALA A 125 -1.45 -6.16 -7.97
C ALA A 125 -2.02 -7.51 -8.46
N VAL A 126 -3.31 -7.75 -8.30
CA VAL A 126 -3.97 -8.99 -8.75
C VAL A 126 -3.81 -9.18 -10.26
N LYS A 127 -4.02 -8.14 -11.08
CA LYS A 127 -3.82 -8.21 -12.54
C LYS A 127 -2.42 -8.72 -12.93
N ARG A 128 -1.40 -8.44 -12.13
CA ARG A 128 0.00 -8.79 -12.40
C ARG A 128 0.46 -10.09 -11.72
N MET A 129 -0.09 -10.37 -10.55
CA MET A 129 0.30 -11.54 -9.74
C MET A 129 -0.45 -12.81 -10.13
N SER A 130 -1.73 -12.68 -10.54
CA SER A 130 -2.63 -13.82 -10.74
C SER A 130 -2.12 -14.79 -11.79
N THR A 131 -2.11 -16.08 -11.45
CA THR A 131 -1.82 -17.15 -12.39
C THR A 131 -2.85 -17.23 -13.51
N CYS A 132 -4.06 -16.76 -13.31
CA CYS A 132 -5.10 -16.65 -14.36
C CYS A 132 -4.76 -15.59 -15.43
N HIS A 133 -3.86 -14.67 -15.11
CA HIS A 133 -3.39 -13.63 -16.03
C HIS A 133 -1.94 -13.84 -16.47
N GLY A 134 -1.36 -15.03 -16.23
CA GLY A 134 0.01 -15.35 -16.60
C GLY A 134 1.07 -14.93 -15.56
N GLY A 135 0.63 -14.43 -14.41
CA GLY A 135 1.50 -14.17 -13.26
C GLY A 135 1.96 -15.45 -12.55
N VAL A 136 2.80 -15.30 -11.53
CA VAL A 136 3.37 -16.42 -10.78
C VAL A 136 2.86 -16.50 -9.32
N GLY A 137 1.89 -15.69 -9.01
CA GLY A 137 1.38 -15.50 -7.64
C GLY A 137 2.08 -14.36 -6.91
N GLY A 138 1.71 -14.15 -5.65
CA GLY A 138 2.27 -13.06 -4.86
C GLY A 138 1.70 -12.95 -3.45
N VAL A 139 2.04 -11.83 -2.81
CA VAL A 139 1.56 -11.53 -1.45
C VAL A 139 1.06 -10.09 -1.37
N ILE A 140 -0.11 -9.91 -0.80
CA ILE A 140 -0.67 -8.59 -0.47
C ILE A 140 -0.80 -8.49 1.05
N VAL A 141 -0.27 -7.41 1.62
CA VAL A 141 -0.42 -7.07 3.04
C VAL A 141 -1.11 -5.71 3.15
N ASN A 142 -2.25 -5.69 3.79
CA ASN A 142 -3.02 -4.48 4.04
C ASN A 142 -2.80 -4.00 5.48
N VAL A 143 -2.22 -2.84 5.68
CA VAL A 143 -2.00 -2.30 7.03
C VAL A 143 -3.33 -1.83 7.61
N SER A 144 -3.88 -2.61 8.52
CA SER A 144 -5.08 -2.28 9.29
C SER A 144 -4.74 -1.55 10.60
N SER A 145 -5.62 -1.58 11.58
CA SER A 145 -5.44 -0.93 12.87
C SER A 145 -6.31 -1.59 13.96
N GLY A 146 -5.85 -1.54 15.20
CA GLY A 146 -6.69 -1.85 16.36
C GLY A 146 -7.97 -1.00 16.43
N ALA A 147 -7.96 0.19 15.84
CA ALA A 147 -9.11 1.06 15.72
C ALA A 147 -10.32 0.39 15.05
N ALA A 148 -10.10 -0.53 14.10
CA ALA A 148 -11.16 -1.29 13.45
C ALA A 148 -12.03 -2.07 14.46
N ARG A 149 -11.45 -2.51 15.58
CA ARG A 149 -12.14 -3.26 16.64
C ARG A 149 -12.71 -2.37 17.74
N THR A 150 -12.02 -1.26 18.05
CA THR A 150 -12.43 -0.36 19.15
C THR A 150 -13.41 0.72 18.70
N GLY A 151 -13.47 1.02 17.39
CA GLY A 151 -14.30 2.09 16.82
C GLY A 151 -13.78 3.49 17.08
N SER A 152 -12.75 3.68 17.94
CA SER A 152 -12.16 4.98 18.33
C SER A 152 -13.20 6.08 18.62
N PRO A 153 -14.11 5.88 19.59
CA PRO A 153 -15.18 6.84 19.90
C PRO A 153 -14.58 8.18 20.38
N ASN A 154 -15.21 9.27 19.99
CA ASN A 154 -14.78 10.67 20.27
C ASN A 154 -13.41 11.07 19.67
N GLU A 155 -12.82 10.24 18.85
CA GLU A 155 -11.49 10.47 18.27
C GLU A 155 -11.51 10.38 16.74
N TYR A 156 -11.63 9.14 16.22
CA TYR A 156 -11.36 8.84 14.81
C TYR A 156 -12.33 7.79 14.26
N ILE A 157 -13.64 7.98 14.44
CA ILE A 157 -14.67 7.02 13.98
C ILE A 157 -14.54 6.79 12.46
N ASP A 158 -14.27 7.84 11.68
CA ASP A 158 -14.05 7.78 10.25
C ASP A 158 -12.83 6.92 9.88
N TYR A 159 -11.73 7.09 10.58
CA TYR A 159 -10.53 6.25 10.40
C TYR A 159 -10.80 4.81 10.83
N ALA A 160 -11.43 4.60 11.98
CA ALA A 160 -11.78 3.26 12.48
C ALA A 160 -12.67 2.52 11.48
N ALA A 161 -13.71 3.19 10.94
CA ALA A 161 -14.55 2.64 9.88
C ALA A 161 -13.77 2.29 8.62
N SER A 162 -12.83 3.15 8.21
CA SER A 162 -11.96 2.87 7.06
C SER A 162 -11.12 1.60 7.27
N LYS A 163 -10.62 1.36 8.49
CA LYS A 163 -9.81 0.17 8.82
C LYS A 163 -10.66 -1.09 8.96
N GLY A 164 -11.91 -0.98 9.42
CA GLY A 164 -12.88 -2.07 9.36
C GLY A 164 -13.21 -2.50 7.92
N ALA A 165 -13.32 -1.53 7.00
CA ALA A 165 -13.47 -1.82 5.57
C ALA A 165 -12.27 -2.59 5.01
N ILE A 166 -11.04 -2.28 5.46
CA ILE A 166 -9.82 -2.98 5.04
C ILE A 166 -9.77 -4.42 5.57
N ASP A 167 -10.22 -4.68 6.80
CA ASP A 167 -10.32 -6.03 7.34
C ASP A 167 -11.27 -6.89 6.49
N THR A 168 -12.41 -6.31 6.08
CA THR A 168 -13.39 -6.98 5.22
C THR A 168 -12.86 -7.18 3.79
N LEU A 169 -12.23 -6.17 3.19
CA LEU A 169 -11.56 -6.29 1.89
C LEU A 169 -10.54 -7.44 1.90
N THR A 170 -9.69 -7.47 2.94
CA THR A 170 -8.65 -8.50 3.07
C THR A 170 -9.24 -9.89 3.11
N LYS A 171 -10.30 -10.09 3.91
CA LYS A 171 -10.98 -11.37 4.02
C LYS A 171 -11.62 -11.79 2.67
N GLY A 172 -12.36 -10.89 2.02
CA GLY A 172 -13.00 -11.17 0.74
C GLY A 172 -11.98 -11.50 -0.34
N LEU A 173 -11.00 -10.64 -0.51
CA LEU A 173 -9.96 -10.81 -1.53
C LEU A 173 -9.11 -12.08 -1.29
N SER A 174 -8.80 -12.42 -0.03
CA SER A 174 -8.01 -13.62 0.28
C SER A 174 -8.70 -14.92 -0.19
N VAL A 175 -10.02 -14.97 -0.14
CA VAL A 175 -10.80 -16.11 -0.64
C VAL A 175 -10.90 -16.08 -2.17
N GLU A 176 -11.14 -14.90 -2.74
CA GLU A 176 -11.32 -14.73 -4.19
C GLU A 176 -10.09 -15.16 -4.99
N VAL A 177 -8.87 -14.77 -4.53
CA VAL A 177 -7.62 -15.03 -5.25
C VAL A 177 -6.81 -16.22 -4.72
N ALA A 178 -7.37 -17.02 -3.82
CA ALA A 178 -6.65 -18.16 -3.21
C ALA A 178 -6.17 -19.19 -4.25
N ALA A 179 -7.02 -19.49 -5.24
CA ALA A 179 -6.69 -20.42 -6.33
C ALA A 179 -5.69 -19.82 -7.34
N GLU A 180 -5.41 -18.52 -7.26
CA GLU A 180 -4.53 -17.79 -8.18
C GLU A 180 -3.11 -17.61 -7.63
N ASN A 181 -2.76 -18.37 -6.60
CA ASN A 181 -1.46 -18.34 -5.91
C ASN A 181 -1.14 -16.97 -5.27
N ILE A 182 -2.17 -16.21 -4.84
CA ILE A 182 -2.03 -14.94 -4.15
C ILE A 182 -2.50 -15.09 -2.71
N ARG A 183 -1.66 -14.69 -1.76
CA ARG A 183 -2.01 -14.63 -0.33
C ARG A 183 -2.29 -13.18 0.08
N VAL A 184 -3.39 -12.96 0.78
CA VAL A 184 -3.78 -11.63 1.25
C VAL A 184 -3.97 -11.67 2.77
N ASN A 185 -3.33 -10.73 3.49
CA ASN A 185 -3.41 -10.60 4.95
C ASN A 185 -3.48 -9.13 5.38
N CYS A 186 -3.87 -8.86 6.65
CA CYS A 186 -3.79 -7.56 7.30
C CYS A 186 -3.18 -7.66 8.70
#